data_f57dd2c1913aa746516d1abbfd5c8bef
#
_entry.id   f57dd2c1913aa746516d1abbfd5c8bef
#
_cell.length_a   1.000
_cell.length_b   1.000
_cell.length_c   1.000
_cell.angle_alpha   90.00
_cell.angle_beta   90.00
_cell.angle_gamma   90.00
#
_symmetry.space_group_name_H-M   'P 1'
#
loop_
_entity.id
_entity.type
_entity.pdbx_description
1 polymer ?
#
loop_
_entity_poly.entity_id
_entity_poly.type
_entity_poly.pdbx_seq_one_letter_code
_entity_poly.pdbx_strand_id
1 'polypeptide(L)'
;MTFIDVMSFSGWIAFPLVVIFLVILARKDKKDDKKCEKIKIEYEKEEKELYKDKEEYLKTFPDYEEWVSLRKIFVPYSDLWRKKFLSTLEAEEAKKRFEELEHKFYKLGEEYNNASSELYRKYLDEKTEINSRRVL
;
A
#
# COMPACT_ATOMS: atom_id res chain seq x y z
N MET A 1 -61.37 -17.01 4.35
CA MET A 1 -60.17 -16.19 4.11
C MET A 1 -60.10 -15.84 2.63
N THR A 2 -59.92 -14.57 2.37
CA THR A 2 -59.72 -14.13 1.00
C THR A 2 -58.23 -14.37 0.61
N PHE A 3 -57.96 -14.48 -0.69
CA PHE A 3 -56.61 -14.63 -1.20
C PHE A 3 -55.64 -13.52 -0.70
N ILE A 4 -56.16 -12.30 -0.56
CA ILE A 4 -55.43 -11.13 -0.06
C ILE A 4 -54.99 -11.34 1.41
N ASP A 5 -55.83 -11.95 2.24
CA ASP A 5 -55.49 -12.23 3.66
C ASP A 5 -54.38 -13.26 3.77
N VAL A 6 -54.36 -14.27 2.92
CA VAL A 6 -53.29 -15.28 2.88
C VAL A 6 -51.99 -14.69 2.41
N MET A 7 -51.98 -13.85 1.39
CA MET A 7 -50.79 -13.13 0.92
C MET A 7 -50.25 -12.16 1.96
N SER A 8 -51.14 -11.41 2.61
CA SER A 8 -50.77 -10.48 3.68
C SER A 8 -50.11 -11.22 4.88
N PHE A 9 -50.64 -12.37 5.24
CA PHE A 9 -50.10 -13.19 6.31
C PHE A 9 -48.72 -13.76 5.97
N SER A 10 -48.51 -14.28 4.75
CA SER A 10 -47.22 -14.79 4.30
C SER A 10 -46.16 -13.68 4.18
N GLY A 11 -46.56 -12.48 3.76
CA GLY A 11 -45.71 -11.29 3.74
C GLY A 11 -45.24 -10.88 5.13
N TRP A 12 -46.11 -10.99 6.13
CA TRP A 12 -45.75 -10.71 7.54
C TRP A 12 -44.71 -11.65 8.10
N ILE A 13 -44.69 -12.90 7.70
CA ILE A 13 -43.72 -13.92 8.13
C ILE A 13 -42.40 -13.77 7.36
N ALA A 14 -42.47 -13.55 6.04
CA ALA A 14 -41.32 -13.45 5.17
C ALA A 14 -40.47 -12.20 5.47
N PHE A 15 -41.12 -11.06 5.74
CA PHE A 15 -40.45 -9.78 5.98
C PHE A 15 -39.48 -9.80 7.17
N PRO A 16 -39.85 -10.29 8.38
CA PRO A 16 -38.92 -10.40 9.51
C PRO A 16 -37.73 -11.33 9.22
N LEU A 17 -37.94 -12.43 8.49
CA LEU A 17 -36.86 -13.34 8.11
C LEU A 17 -35.85 -12.70 7.16
N VAL A 18 -36.32 -11.92 6.19
CA VAL A 18 -35.45 -11.16 5.28
C VAL A 18 -34.64 -10.12 6.03
N VAL A 19 -35.26 -9.41 6.97
CA VAL A 19 -34.57 -8.40 7.80
C VAL A 19 -33.49 -9.05 8.66
N ILE A 20 -33.78 -10.19 9.31
CA ILE A 20 -32.82 -10.92 10.11
C ILE A 20 -31.63 -11.39 9.25
N PHE A 21 -31.90 -11.91 8.06
CA PHE A 21 -30.89 -12.35 7.11
C PHE A 21 -29.98 -11.18 6.68
N LEU A 22 -30.55 -10.03 6.33
CA LEU A 22 -29.81 -8.83 5.97
C LEU A 22 -28.95 -8.31 7.13
N VAL A 23 -29.45 -8.36 8.35
CA VAL A 23 -28.68 -7.96 9.54
C VAL A 23 -27.50 -8.91 9.76
N ILE A 24 -27.67 -10.20 9.58
CA ILE A 24 -26.59 -11.19 9.69
C ILE A 24 -25.52 -10.94 8.62
N LEU A 25 -25.91 -10.71 7.37
CA LEU A 25 -24.99 -10.39 6.28
C LEU A 25 -24.23 -9.09 6.55
N ALA A 26 -24.93 -8.03 6.99
CA ALA A 26 -24.30 -6.75 7.31
C ALA A 26 -23.30 -6.87 8.45
N ARG A 27 -23.58 -7.67 9.47
CA ARG A 27 -22.65 -7.94 10.58
C ARG A 27 -21.42 -8.71 10.11
N LYS A 28 -21.60 -9.70 9.24
CA LYS A 28 -20.50 -10.46 8.64
C LYS A 28 -19.60 -9.56 7.81
N ASP A 29 -20.17 -8.73 6.95
CA ASP A 29 -19.41 -7.77 6.13
C ASP A 29 -18.64 -6.77 6.98
N LYS A 30 -19.26 -6.20 8.03
CA LYS A 30 -18.56 -5.33 8.98
C LYS A 30 -17.40 -6.03 9.68
N LYS A 31 -17.56 -7.29 10.03
CA LYS A 31 -16.51 -8.08 10.68
C LYS A 31 -15.34 -8.32 9.74
N ASP A 32 -15.61 -8.63 8.47
CA ASP A 32 -14.59 -8.81 7.44
C ASP A 32 -13.91 -7.49 7.09
N ASP A 33 -14.66 -6.38 7.01
CA ASP A 33 -14.10 -5.05 6.80
C ASP A 33 -13.18 -4.61 7.93
N LYS A 34 -13.55 -4.89 9.18
CA LYS A 34 -12.68 -4.63 10.34
C LYS A 34 -11.40 -5.46 10.29
N LYS A 35 -11.46 -6.71 9.88
CA LYS A 35 -10.27 -7.56 9.68
C LYS A 35 -9.36 -7.01 8.61
N CYS A 36 -9.91 -6.63 7.45
CA CYS A 36 -9.15 -6.01 6.37
C CYS A 36 -8.50 -4.70 6.81
N GLU A 37 -9.21 -3.86 7.54
CA GLU A 37 -8.70 -2.60 8.06
C GLU A 37 -7.57 -2.83 9.06
N LYS A 38 -7.73 -3.80 9.97
CA LYS A 38 -6.70 -4.19 10.94
C LYS A 38 -5.42 -4.67 10.25
N ILE A 39 -5.54 -5.51 9.24
CA ILE A 39 -4.42 -6.01 8.45
C ILE A 39 -3.72 -4.84 7.73
N LYS A 40 -4.49 -3.92 7.17
CA LYS A 40 -3.97 -2.73 6.51
C LYS A 40 -3.18 -1.83 7.48
N ILE A 41 -3.69 -1.61 8.67
CA ILE A 41 -3.02 -0.82 9.72
C ILE A 41 -1.72 -1.49 10.15
N GLU A 42 -1.73 -2.79 10.36
CA GLU A 42 -0.52 -3.57 10.69
C GLU A 42 0.51 -3.50 9.57
N TYR A 43 0.08 -3.65 8.32
CA TYR A 43 0.93 -3.52 7.15
C TYR A 43 1.57 -2.14 7.05
N GLU A 44 0.79 -1.08 7.17
CA GLU A 44 1.28 0.30 7.12
C GLU A 44 2.28 0.59 8.23
N LYS A 45 2.05 0.05 9.43
CA LYS A 45 2.95 0.20 10.57
C LYS A 45 4.28 -0.51 10.33
N GLU A 46 4.24 -1.77 9.89
CA GLU A 46 5.44 -2.54 9.58
C GLU A 46 6.23 -1.93 8.42
N GLU A 47 5.53 -1.42 7.41
CA GLU A 47 6.15 -0.71 6.28
C GLU A 47 6.88 0.56 6.74
N LYS A 48 6.26 1.36 7.61
CA LYS A 48 6.89 2.56 8.17
C LYS A 48 8.14 2.23 8.99
N GLU A 49 8.08 1.18 9.81
CA GLU A 49 9.24 0.71 10.57
C GLU A 49 10.36 0.26 9.65
N LEU A 50 10.03 -0.46 8.58
CA LEU A 50 10.98 -0.92 7.59
C LEU A 50 11.67 0.25 6.85
N TYR A 51 10.90 1.25 6.44
CA TYR A 51 11.44 2.46 5.81
C TYR A 51 12.33 3.25 6.76
N LYS A 52 11.94 3.35 8.01
CA LYS A 52 12.75 4.01 9.05
C LYS A 52 14.08 3.30 9.26
N ASP A 53 14.07 1.98 9.37
CA ASP A 53 15.25 1.16 9.51
C ASP A 53 16.17 1.29 8.29
N LYS A 54 15.60 1.28 7.10
CA LYS A 54 16.33 1.50 5.85
C LYS A 54 17.00 2.86 5.84
N GLU A 55 16.27 3.91 6.19
CA GLU A 55 16.80 5.28 6.22
C GLU A 55 17.94 5.42 7.24
N GLU A 56 17.78 4.89 8.45
CA GLU A 56 18.81 4.88 9.47
C GLU A 56 20.06 4.12 9.00
N TYR A 57 19.89 2.97 8.35
CA TYR A 57 20.98 2.20 7.78
C TYR A 57 21.72 2.97 6.69
N LEU A 58 21.01 3.57 5.76
CA LEU A 58 21.63 4.35 4.68
C LEU A 58 22.34 5.61 5.19
N LYS A 59 21.85 6.23 6.26
CA LYS A 59 22.49 7.39 6.89
C LYS A 59 23.87 7.08 7.50
N THR A 60 24.18 5.81 7.77
CA THR A 60 25.49 5.42 8.28
C THR A 60 26.62 5.56 7.25
N PHE A 61 26.26 5.67 5.96
CA PHE A 61 27.23 5.84 4.89
C PHE A 61 27.59 7.31 4.67
N PRO A 62 28.88 7.65 4.47
CA PRO A 62 29.30 9.05 4.32
C PRO A 62 28.75 9.74 3.06
N ASP A 63 28.43 8.97 2.02
CA ASP A 63 27.91 9.51 0.75
C ASP A 63 26.38 9.77 0.79
N TYR A 64 25.72 9.46 1.88
CA TYR A 64 24.25 9.57 2.00
C TYR A 64 23.77 11.01 1.80
N GLU A 65 24.40 11.98 2.42
CA GLU A 65 24.01 13.39 2.31
C GLU A 65 24.19 13.92 0.90
N GLU A 66 25.27 13.53 0.24
CA GLU A 66 25.54 13.88 -1.15
C GLU A 66 24.47 13.30 -2.07
N TRP A 67 24.14 12.02 -1.87
CA TRP A 67 23.07 11.34 -2.61
C TRP A 67 21.72 12.03 -2.43
N VAL A 68 21.32 12.36 -1.20
CA VAL A 68 20.07 13.04 -0.90
C VAL A 68 20.03 14.42 -1.58
N SER A 69 21.13 15.18 -1.55
CA SER A 69 21.22 16.48 -2.19
C SER A 69 21.06 16.37 -3.70
N LEU A 70 21.74 15.43 -4.34
CA LEU A 70 21.63 15.17 -5.78
C LEU A 70 20.24 14.66 -6.18
N ARG A 71 19.64 13.83 -5.34
CA ARG A 71 18.28 13.33 -5.58
C ARG A 71 17.24 14.45 -5.57
N LYS A 72 17.39 15.43 -4.69
CA LYS A 72 16.52 16.63 -4.69
C LYS A 72 16.62 17.42 -5.98
N ILE A 73 17.79 17.41 -6.61
CA ILE A 73 18.01 18.12 -7.88
C ILE A 73 17.45 17.33 -9.06
N PHE A 74 17.66 16.03 -9.14
CA PHE A 74 17.36 15.22 -10.33
C PHE A 74 15.97 14.56 -10.34
N VAL A 75 15.42 14.16 -9.20
CA VAL A 75 14.19 13.40 -9.14
C VAL A 75 12.91 14.25 -9.31
N PRO A 76 12.75 15.44 -8.68
CA PRO A 76 11.50 16.19 -8.72
C PRO A 76 11.26 17.03 -9.97
N TYR A 77 12.18 17.08 -10.94
CA TYR A 77 12.10 18.03 -12.04
C TYR A 77 11.62 17.41 -13.35
N SER A 78 10.84 18.23 -14.10
CA SER A 78 10.40 17.90 -15.46
C SER A 78 11.58 17.77 -16.43
N ASP A 79 11.38 17.06 -17.55
CA ASP A 79 12.38 16.87 -18.59
C ASP A 79 12.96 18.20 -19.13
N LEU A 80 12.16 19.25 -19.11
CA LEU A 80 12.57 20.59 -19.55
C LEU A 80 13.65 21.18 -18.64
N TRP A 81 13.52 20.97 -17.34
CA TRP A 81 14.49 21.39 -16.34
C TRP A 81 15.78 20.58 -16.44
N ARG A 82 15.66 19.28 -16.64
CA ARG A 82 16.81 18.39 -16.88
C ARG A 82 17.62 18.82 -18.09
N LYS A 83 16.97 19.14 -19.22
CA LYS A 83 17.64 19.64 -20.42
C LYS A 83 18.39 20.95 -20.17
N LYS A 84 17.79 21.86 -19.42
CA LYS A 84 18.42 23.15 -19.09
C LYS A 84 19.59 22.99 -18.14
N PHE A 85 19.47 22.10 -17.16
CA PHE A 85 20.53 21.80 -16.22
C PHE A 85 21.67 21.00 -16.86
N LEU A 86 21.33 20.05 -17.73
CA LEU A 86 22.28 19.18 -18.43
C LEU A 86 23.07 19.85 -19.53
N SER A 87 22.78 21.13 -19.84
CA SER A 87 23.54 21.90 -20.85
C SER A 87 24.91 22.38 -20.35
N THR A 88 25.20 22.23 -19.06
CA THR A 88 26.50 22.59 -18.45
C THR A 88 27.33 21.35 -18.18
N LEU A 89 28.65 21.50 -18.30
CA LEU A 89 29.61 20.41 -18.02
C LEU A 89 29.51 19.91 -16.57
N GLU A 90 29.30 20.83 -15.64
CA GLU A 90 29.10 20.53 -14.22
C GLU A 90 27.87 19.67 -13.98
N ALA A 91 26.80 19.90 -14.75
CA ALA A 91 25.56 19.13 -14.68
C ALA A 91 25.75 17.69 -15.16
N GLU A 92 26.57 17.46 -16.19
CA GLU A 92 26.89 16.11 -16.67
C GLU A 92 27.68 15.31 -15.64
N GLU A 93 28.66 15.94 -15.00
CA GLU A 93 29.44 15.32 -13.91
C GLU A 93 28.55 15.00 -12.70
N ALA A 94 27.69 15.93 -12.31
CA ALA A 94 26.73 15.72 -11.23
C ALA A 94 25.75 14.59 -11.53
N LYS A 95 25.30 14.47 -12.79
CA LYS A 95 24.44 13.37 -13.24
C LYS A 95 25.14 12.02 -13.13
N LYS A 96 26.37 11.92 -13.58
CA LYS A 96 27.17 10.68 -13.44
C LYS A 96 27.34 10.29 -11.97
N ARG A 97 27.66 11.25 -11.12
CA ARG A 97 27.79 11.03 -9.69
C ARG A 97 26.48 10.58 -9.08
N PHE A 98 25.36 11.18 -9.45
CA PHE A 98 24.05 10.78 -9.02
C PHE A 98 23.72 9.32 -9.43
N GLU A 99 23.98 8.95 -10.67
CA GLU A 99 23.75 7.59 -11.16
C GLU A 99 24.60 6.55 -10.40
N GLU A 100 25.87 6.86 -10.13
CA GLU A 100 26.74 6.00 -9.32
C GLU A 100 26.21 5.82 -7.89
N LEU A 101 25.79 6.91 -7.25
CA LEU A 101 25.23 6.87 -5.91
C LEU A 101 23.87 6.19 -5.86
N GLU A 102 22.99 6.42 -6.85
CA GLU A 102 21.73 5.71 -6.98
C GLU A 102 21.94 4.20 -7.06
N HIS A 103 22.88 3.76 -7.87
CA HIS A 103 23.20 2.34 -7.99
C HIS A 103 23.75 1.76 -6.70
N LYS A 104 24.67 2.47 -6.04
CA LYS A 104 25.24 2.08 -4.76
C LYS A 104 24.17 1.95 -3.66
N PHE A 105 23.35 2.98 -3.49
CA PHE A 105 22.31 2.98 -2.46
C PHE A 105 21.15 2.05 -2.79
N TYR A 106 20.86 1.83 -4.05
CA TYR A 106 19.89 0.81 -4.46
C TYR A 106 20.35 -0.60 -4.03
N LYS A 107 21.60 -0.93 -4.27
CA LYS A 107 22.17 -2.21 -3.83
C LYS A 107 22.21 -2.35 -2.30
N LEU A 108 22.61 -1.30 -1.59
CA LEU A 108 22.63 -1.30 -0.13
C LEU A 108 21.22 -1.46 0.46
N GLY A 109 20.21 -0.91 -0.19
CA GLY A 109 18.82 -1.01 0.23
C GLY A 109 18.07 -2.23 -0.30
N GLU A 110 18.72 -3.11 -1.07
CA GLU A 110 18.08 -4.25 -1.74
C GLU A 110 17.38 -5.19 -0.77
N GLU A 111 18.00 -5.50 0.35
CA GLU A 111 17.41 -6.36 1.39
C GLU A 111 16.12 -5.75 1.94
N TYR A 112 16.10 -4.44 2.17
CA TYR A 112 14.91 -3.72 2.64
C TYR A 112 13.81 -3.66 1.58
N ASN A 113 14.18 -3.50 0.31
CA ASN A 113 13.24 -3.52 -0.79
C ASN A 113 12.61 -4.91 -0.96
N ASN A 114 13.39 -5.97 -0.82
CA ASN A 114 12.91 -7.34 -0.85
C ASN A 114 11.98 -7.63 0.33
N ALA A 115 12.34 -7.19 1.54
CA ALA A 115 11.50 -7.32 2.72
C ALA A 115 10.17 -6.57 2.56
N SER A 116 10.19 -5.37 1.97
CA SER A 116 8.98 -4.60 1.66
C SER A 116 8.08 -5.33 0.66
N SER A 117 8.67 -5.93 -0.37
CA SER A 117 7.92 -6.71 -1.37
C SER A 117 7.29 -7.96 -0.76
N GLU A 118 8.00 -8.66 0.11
CA GLU A 118 7.47 -9.83 0.83
C GLU A 118 6.34 -9.43 1.78
N LEU A 119 6.49 -8.33 2.49
CA LEU A 119 5.47 -7.79 3.37
C LEU A 119 4.19 -7.44 2.60
N TYR A 120 4.33 -6.79 1.46
CA TYR A 120 3.21 -6.46 0.58
C TYR A 120 2.51 -7.72 0.04
N ARG A 121 3.28 -8.71 -0.36
CA ARG A 121 2.74 -10.01 -0.82
C ARG A 121 1.94 -10.69 0.28
N LYS A 122 2.47 -10.73 1.49
CA LYS A 122 1.77 -11.28 2.67
C LYS A 122 0.46 -10.55 2.92
N TYR A 123 0.47 -9.22 2.86
CA TYR A 123 -0.73 -8.41 2.99
C TYR A 123 -1.78 -8.74 1.93
N LEU A 124 -1.37 -8.85 0.67
CA LEU A 124 -2.28 -9.22 -0.44
C LEU A 124 -2.86 -10.61 -0.26
N ASP A 125 -2.06 -11.58 0.17
CA ASP A 125 -2.50 -12.95 0.39
C ASP A 125 -3.55 -13.01 1.51
N GLU A 126 -3.33 -12.33 2.62
CA GLU A 126 -4.28 -12.24 3.73
C GLU A 126 -5.58 -11.56 3.31
N LYS A 127 -5.48 -10.48 2.55
CA LYS A 127 -6.64 -9.74 2.01
C LYS A 127 -7.44 -10.61 1.04
N THR A 128 -6.75 -11.34 0.16
CA THR A 128 -7.38 -12.25 -0.81
C THR A 128 -8.10 -13.38 -0.09
N GLU A 129 -7.51 -13.94 0.95
CA GLU A 129 -8.14 -14.98 1.77
C GLU A 129 -9.46 -14.49 2.40
N ILE A 130 -9.46 -13.30 2.99
CA ILE A 130 -10.66 -12.71 3.57
C ILE A 130 -11.73 -12.47 2.50
N ASN A 131 -11.35 -11.92 1.34
CA ASN A 131 -12.26 -11.67 0.24
C ASN A 131 -12.83 -12.95 -0.37
N SER A 132 -12.05 -14.03 -0.44
CA SER A 132 -12.51 -15.33 -0.93
C SER A 132 -13.58 -15.94 -0.01
N ARG A 133 -13.47 -15.72 1.29
CA ARG A 133 -14.48 -16.14 2.27
C ARG A 133 -15.81 -15.39 2.12
N ARG A 134 -15.79 -14.15 1.63
CA ARG A 134 -17.01 -13.37 1.38
C ARG A 134 -17.87 -13.93 0.25
N VAL A 135 -17.23 -14.55 -0.74
CA VAL A 135 -17.92 -15.12 -1.92
C VAL A 135 -18.58 -16.46 -1.61
N LEU A 136 -18.17 -17.12 -0.58
CA LEU A 136 -18.70 -18.39 -0.10
C LEU A 136 -19.70 -18.19 1.05
#